data_6d99b80618182f852783950b84c6ac6c
#
_entry.id   6d99b80618182f852783950b84c6ac6c
#
_cell.length_a   1.000
_cell.length_b   1.000
_cell.length_c   1.000
_cell.angle_alpha   90.00
_cell.angle_beta   90.00
_cell.angle_gamma   90.00
#
_symmetry.space_group_name_H-M   'P 1'
#
loop_
_entity.id
_entity.type
_entity.pdbx_description
1 polymer ?
#
loop_
_entity_poly.entity_id
_entity_poly.type
_entity_poly.pdbx_seq_one_letter_code
_entity_poly.pdbx_strand_id
1 'polypeptide(L)'
;MIYNVFTLFLSVRVKRYFRFLMAFFLLSFSVIALADVAPAISARKQVFATVQHHASDLIRQEAKRRRWPDYQAKMNLFIPGEVSQYAACPEKLAVSLPGGDRLDINRLRFDVRCAGPGGWDIPVTVKPDIYLPAIVASATLERGHVITPDSIAIKKLNVSNMRGEYLTQPDDIIGMTVRRRIRDRQAITLQQLEAPLLVERGQRVLMIAGQNGVEARTMGEAMKKGRKGEIIKVKNETSGRIVSAIVADVGVVNMVYASGR
;
A
#
# COMPACT_ATOMS: atom_id res chain seq x y z
N MET A 1 -31.30 5.83 97.22
CA MET A 1 -31.67 4.99 96.07
C MET A 1 -31.54 5.81 94.71
N ILE A 2 -30.58 6.77 94.63
CA ILE A 2 -30.40 7.66 93.48
C ILE A 2 -29.01 7.56 92.86
N TYR A 3 -28.06 6.89 93.50
CA TYR A 3 -26.65 6.77 93.02
C TYR A 3 -26.42 5.68 92.02
N ASN A 4 -27.31 4.72 91.81
CA ASN A 4 -27.08 3.60 90.86
C ASN A 4 -27.53 3.76 89.48
N VAL A 5 -28.31 4.80 89.17
CA VAL A 5 -28.84 5.03 87.78
C VAL A 5 -27.88 5.88 86.94
N PHE A 6 -27.09 6.77 87.58
CA PHE A 6 -26.18 7.66 86.89
C PHE A 6 -24.90 6.96 86.44
N THR A 7 -24.41 5.99 87.13
CA THR A 7 -23.23 5.19 86.74
C THR A 7 -23.52 4.20 85.61
N LEU A 8 -24.76 3.70 85.52
CA LEU A 8 -25.14 2.81 84.42
C LEU A 8 -25.24 3.55 83.08
N PHE A 9 -25.70 4.81 83.07
CA PHE A 9 -25.82 5.64 81.85
C PHE A 9 -24.48 6.11 81.28
N LEU A 10 -23.48 6.38 82.13
CA LEU A 10 -22.17 6.76 81.67
C LEU A 10 -21.42 5.61 81.03
N SER A 11 -21.59 4.41 81.53
CA SER A 11 -20.91 3.22 80.99
C SER A 11 -21.40 2.81 79.58
N VAL A 12 -22.68 2.99 79.32
CA VAL A 12 -23.27 2.68 78.00
C VAL A 12 -22.85 3.69 76.91
N ARG A 13 -22.74 4.97 77.25
CA ARG A 13 -22.28 5.98 76.30
C ARG A 13 -20.79 5.83 75.92
N VAL A 14 -19.94 5.58 76.95
CA VAL A 14 -18.51 5.41 76.69
C VAL A 14 -18.24 4.14 75.89
N LYS A 15 -18.96 3.02 76.17
CA LYS A 15 -18.83 1.79 75.36
C LYS A 15 -19.31 1.98 73.90
N ARG A 16 -20.30 2.83 73.71
CA ARG A 16 -20.79 3.15 72.32
C ARG A 16 -19.79 3.99 71.54
N TYR A 17 -19.18 5.00 72.13
CA TYR A 17 -18.13 5.81 71.54
C TYR A 17 -16.87 5.00 71.29
N PHE A 18 -16.50 4.09 72.20
CA PHE A 18 -15.32 3.23 71.99
C PHE A 18 -15.55 2.22 70.88
N ARG A 19 -16.73 1.73 70.67
CA ARG A 19 -17.09 0.84 69.57
C ARG A 19 -17.12 1.61 68.23
N PHE A 20 -17.56 2.86 68.23
CA PHE A 20 -17.52 3.72 67.03
C PHE A 20 -16.09 4.15 66.66
N LEU A 21 -15.26 4.44 67.64
CA LEU A 21 -13.84 4.77 67.45
C LEU A 21 -13.03 3.57 66.96
N MET A 22 -13.29 2.39 67.46
CA MET A 22 -12.65 1.17 66.98
C MET A 22 -13.14 0.74 65.59
N ALA A 23 -14.43 0.95 65.26
CA ALA A 23 -14.97 0.72 63.94
C ALA A 23 -14.43 1.72 62.91
N PHE A 24 -14.20 2.99 63.32
CA PHE A 24 -13.60 4.02 62.43
C PHE A 24 -12.11 3.79 62.19
N PHE A 25 -11.38 3.21 63.20
CA PHE A 25 -9.97 2.87 63.06
C PHE A 25 -9.76 1.60 62.22
N LEU A 26 -10.75 0.70 62.15
CA LEU A 26 -10.72 -0.50 61.31
C LEU A 26 -11.11 -0.18 59.84
N LEU A 27 -11.87 0.90 59.60
CA LEU A 27 -12.21 1.33 58.24
C LEU A 27 -11.11 2.16 57.57
N SER A 28 -10.18 2.72 58.36
CA SER A 28 -9.08 3.54 57.79
C SER A 28 -7.87 2.71 57.33
N PHE A 29 -7.89 1.39 57.52
CA PHE A 29 -6.72 0.52 57.17
C PHE A 29 -6.89 -0.31 55.91
N SER A 30 -7.92 -0.03 55.08
CA SER A 30 -8.22 -0.85 53.90
C SER A 30 -8.18 -0.11 52.56
N VAL A 31 -7.28 0.84 52.41
CA VAL A 31 -6.90 1.34 51.07
C VAL A 31 -5.42 1.08 50.88
N ILE A 32 -5.01 -0.17 50.92
CA ILE A 32 -3.84 -0.60 50.17
C ILE A 32 -4.28 -0.54 48.72
N ALA A 33 -4.04 0.57 48.07
CA ALA A 33 -4.10 0.64 46.61
C ALA A 33 -3.12 -0.43 46.10
N LEU A 34 -3.65 -1.57 45.69
CA LEU A 34 -2.97 -2.43 44.73
C LEU A 34 -2.77 -1.58 43.48
N ALA A 35 -1.63 -0.88 43.46
CA ALA A 35 -1.13 -0.33 42.22
C ALA A 35 -0.99 -1.57 41.30
N ASP A 36 -1.92 -1.70 40.39
CA ASP A 36 -1.85 -2.66 39.30
C ASP A 36 -0.58 -2.28 38.52
N VAL A 37 0.53 -2.95 38.85
CA VAL A 37 1.79 -2.79 38.14
C VAL A 37 1.53 -3.41 36.77
N ALA A 38 1.03 -2.60 35.87
CA ALA A 38 0.91 -2.99 34.49
C ALA A 38 2.27 -3.62 34.08
N PRO A 39 2.28 -4.84 33.53
CA PRO A 39 3.52 -5.54 33.21
C PRO A 39 4.41 -4.63 32.37
N ALA A 40 5.60 -4.30 32.86
CA ALA A 40 6.53 -3.42 32.18
C ALA A 40 6.76 -3.96 30.77
N ILE A 41 6.34 -3.19 29.76
CA ILE A 41 6.50 -3.56 28.35
C ILE A 41 7.99 -3.61 28.07
N SER A 42 8.55 -4.75 27.69
CA SER A 42 9.97 -4.87 27.36
C SER A 42 10.36 -3.99 26.16
N ALA A 43 11.62 -3.53 26.10
CA ALA A 43 12.15 -2.77 24.97
C ALA A 43 11.83 -3.45 23.63
N ARG A 44 11.99 -4.77 23.55
CA ARG A 44 11.67 -5.55 22.35
C ARG A 44 10.20 -5.44 21.94
N LYS A 45 9.26 -5.46 22.87
CA LYS A 45 7.83 -5.27 22.58
C LYS A 45 7.53 -3.85 22.12
N GLN A 46 8.17 -2.84 22.72
CA GLN A 46 8.04 -1.44 22.29
C GLN A 46 8.55 -1.26 20.85
N VAL A 47 9.76 -1.76 20.55
CA VAL A 47 10.34 -1.72 19.22
C VAL A 47 9.44 -2.42 18.22
N PHE A 48 8.96 -3.63 18.55
CA PHE A 48 8.06 -4.40 17.67
C PHE A 48 6.81 -3.61 17.32
N ALA A 49 6.08 -3.11 18.32
CA ALA A 49 4.82 -2.38 18.11
C ALA A 49 5.03 -1.09 17.30
N THR A 50 6.07 -0.32 17.65
CA THR A 50 6.36 0.95 17.00
C THR A 50 6.77 0.75 15.53
N VAL A 51 7.70 -0.17 15.27
CA VAL A 51 8.19 -0.44 13.90
C VAL A 51 7.08 -1.08 13.05
N GLN A 52 6.28 -1.99 13.61
CA GLN A 52 5.14 -2.57 12.91
C GLN A 52 4.15 -1.50 12.46
N HIS A 53 3.85 -0.52 13.32
CA HIS A 53 2.97 0.60 12.98
C HIS A 53 3.54 1.43 11.83
N HIS A 54 4.80 1.87 11.93
CA HIS A 54 5.46 2.64 10.87
C HIS A 54 5.54 1.88 9.54
N ALA A 55 5.90 0.60 9.57
CA ALA A 55 5.94 -0.23 8.38
C ALA A 55 4.55 -0.39 7.73
N SER A 56 3.51 -0.58 8.55
CA SER A 56 2.13 -0.69 8.08
C SER A 56 1.64 0.59 7.43
N ASP A 57 2.00 1.76 7.98
CA ASP A 57 1.64 3.05 7.40
C ASP A 57 2.33 3.28 6.05
N LEU A 58 3.61 2.93 5.93
CA LEU A 58 4.34 3.02 4.66
C LEU A 58 3.73 2.12 3.58
N ILE A 59 3.41 0.87 3.92
CA ILE A 59 2.77 -0.05 2.98
C ILE A 59 1.38 0.46 2.59
N ARG A 60 0.62 1.04 3.54
CA ARG A 60 -0.70 1.64 3.25
C ARG A 60 -0.60 2.83 2.29
N GLN A 61 0.39 3.70 2.48
CA GLN A 61 0.64 4.83 1.59
C GLN A 61 1.02 4.35 0.18
N GLU A 62 1.89 3.34 0.10
CA GLU A 62 2.30 2.75 -1.17
C GLU A 62 1.14 2.03 -1.88
N ALA A 63 0.30 1.31 -1.14
CA ALA A 63 -0.89 0.66 -1.66
C ALA A 63 -1.88 1.69 -2.26
N LYS A 64 -2.08 2.84 -1.60
CA LYS A 64 -2.88 3.95 -2.13
C LYS A 64 -2.26 4.52 -3.41
N ARG A 65 -0.95 4.77 -3.41
CA ARG A 65 -0.22 5.30 -4.56
C ARG A 65 -0.32 4.38 -5.78
N ARG A 66 -0.20 3.07 -5.56
CA ARG A 66 -0.28 2.04 -6.61
C ARG A 66 -1.70 1.57 -6.90
N ARG A 67 -2.70 2.08 -6.19
CA ARG A 67 -4.12 1.68 -6.33
C ARG A 67 -4.31 0.17 -6.15
N TRP A 68 -3.65 -0.42 -5.15
CA TRP A 68 -3.81 -1.83 -4.86
C TRP A 68 -5.18 -2.10 -4.22
N PRO A 69 -6.07 -2.87 -4.85
CA PRO A 69 -7.31 -3.29 -4.24
C PRO A 69 -7.05 -4.40 -3.23
N ASP A 70 -7.83 -4.46 -2.17
CA ASP A 70 -7.92 -5.60 -1.22
C ASP A 70 -6.58 -6.25 -0.84
N TYR A 71 -5.52 -5.44 -0.70
CA TYR A 71 -4.23 -5.96 -0.32
C TYR A 71 -4.21 -6.42 1.14
N GLN A 72 -3.40 -7.43 1.42
CA GLN A 72 -3.08 -7.88 2.78
C GLN A 72 -1.57 -7.88 2.94
N ALA A 73 -1.08 -7.37 4.07
CA ALA A 73 0.34 -7.36 4.36
C ALA A 73 0.62 -7.99 5.73
N LYS A 74 1.51 -8.97 5.76
CA LYS A 74 2.06 -9.56 6.99
C LYS A 74 3.46 -9.00 7.18
N MET A 75 3.74 -8.40 8.34
CA MET A 75 5.04 -7.81 8.64
C MET A 75 5.93 -8.82 9.36
N ASN A 76 7.06 -9.19 8.76
CA ASN A 76 8.08 -10.02 9.39
C ASN A 76 9.21 -9.11 9.86
N LEU A 77 9.31 -8.89 11.18
CA LEU A 77 10.28 -8.00 11.82
C LEU A 77 11.51 -8.78 12.29
N PHE A 78 12.66 -8.30 11.92
CA PHE A 78 13.98 -8.81 12.34
C PHE A 78 14.60 -7.77 13.28
N ILE A 79 14.38 -7.99 14.58
CA ILE A 79 14.90 -7.15 15.67
C ILE A 79 16.15 -7.83 16.23
N PRO A 80 17.29 -7.12 16.40
CA PRO A 80 18.50 -7.67 16.98
C PRO A 80 18.25 -8.33 18.34
N GLY A 81 18.96 -9.41 18.63
CA GLY A 81 18.77 -10.21 19.87
C GLY A 81 19.10 -9.42 21.14
N GLU A 82 20.10 -8.54 21.06
CA GLU A 82 20.58 -7.68 22.13
C GLU A 82 19.51 -6.77 22.72
N VAL A 83 18.48 -6.41 21.95
CA VAL A 83 17.35 -5.57 22.42
C VAL A 83 16.62 -6.20 23.61
N SER A 84 16.71 -7.50 23.79
CA SER A 84 16.10 -8.19 24.93
C SER A 84 16.80 -7.87 26.26
N GLN A 85 18.03 -7.33 26.19
CA GLN A 85 18.83 -6.93 27.35
C GLN A 85 18.63 -5.46 27.72
N TYR A 86 17.99 -4.67 26.83
CA TYR A 86 17.79 -3.24 27.06
C TYR A 86 16.57 -3.00 27.95
N ALA A 87 16.68 -1.96 28.77
CA ALA A 87 15.54 -1.43 29.51
C ALA A 87 14.50 -0.86 28.54
N ALA A 88 13.25 -0.92 28.95
CA ALA A 88 12.17 -0.25 28.22
C ALA A 88 12.47 1.25 28.10
N CYS A 89 12.20 1.82 26.92
CA CYS A 89 12.39 3.24 26.74
C CYS A 89 11.31 4.03 27.50
N PRO A 90 11.68 4.96 28.37
CA PRO A 90 10.73 5.80 29.08
C PRO A 90 10.00 6.78 28.17
N GLU A 91 10.63 7.12 27.04
CA GLU A 91 10.10 8.05 26.05
C GLU A 91 9.60 7.32 24.81
N LYS A 92 8.89 8.06 23.95
CA LYS A 92 8.47 7.55 22.64
C LYS A 92 9.69 7.26 21.78
N LEU A 93 9.76 6.05 21.22
CA LEU A 93 10.83 5.68 20.30
C LEU A 93 10.82 6.58 19.05
N ALA A 94 11.97 7.13 18.70
CA ALA A 94 12.19 7.79 17.42
C ALA A 94 12.49 6.72 16.37
N VAL A 95 11.72 6.73 15.29
CA VAL A 95 11.88 5.79 14.17
C VAL A 95 12.12 6.58 12.90
N SER A 96 13.21 6.30 12.22
CA SER A 96 13.57 6.93 10.96
C SER A 96 13.92 5.88 9.90
N LEU A 97 13.72 6.25 8.64
CA LEU A 97 14.27 5.50 7.52
C LEU A 97 15.66 6.05 7.21
N PRO A 98 16.67 5.22 6.97
CA PRO A 98 17.96 5.70 6.46
C PRO A 98 17.73 6.55 5.22
N GLY A 99 18.27 7.77 5.22
CA GLY A 99 17.98 8.75 4.19
C GLY A 99 18.49 8.36 2.80
N GLY A 100 17.74 8.70 1.78
CA GLY A 100 18.23 8.93 0.43
C GLY A 100 17.78 7.99 -0.67
N ASP A 101 17.24 6.81 -0.45
CA ASP A 101 16.97 5.87 -1.52
C ASP A 101 15.49 5.53 -1.70
N ARG A 102 15.16 5.09 -2.92
CA ARG A 102 13.83 4.60 -3.26
C ARG A 102 13.34 3.61 -2.22
N LEU A 103 12.17 3.86 -1.67
CA LEU A 103 11.53 2.97 -0.71
C LEU A 103 11.39 1.57 -1.32
N ASP A 104 12.22 0.62 -0.87
CA ASP A 104 12.05 -0.79 -1.22
C ASP A 104 11.04 -1.42 -0.27
N ILE A 105 9.80 -1.51 -0.74
CA ILE A 105 8.70 -2.11 0.03
C ILE A 105 8.91 -3.59 0.34
N ASN A 106 9.84 -4.26 -0.33
CA ASN A 106 10.12 -5.67 -0.07
C ASN A 106 11.09 -5.83 1.11
N ARG A 107 11.81 -4.77 1.46
CA ARG A 107 12.76 -4.75 2.56
C ARG A 107 12.90 -3.34 3.14
N LEU A 108 12.11 -3.04 4.16
CA LEU A 108 12.21 -1.78 4.89
C LEU A 108 13.29 -1.89 5.96
N ARG A 109 14.11 -0.86 6.08
CA ARG A 109 15.09 -0.71 7.17
C ARG A 109 14.71 0.51 7.98
N PHE A 110 14.72 0.37 9.29
CA PHE A 110 14.43 1.45 10.23
C PHE A 110 15.57 1.58 11.21
N ASP A 111 15.97 2.81 11.51
CA ASP A 111 16.81 3.13 12.66
C ASP A 111 15.88 3.54 13.79
N VAL A 112 15.97 2.81 14.91
CA VAL A 112 15.10 2.99 16.09
C VAL A 112 15.95 3.46 17.24
N ARG A 113 15.62 4.63 17.76
CA ARG A 113 16.37 5.29 18.84
C ARG A 113 15.50 5.50 20.07
N CYS A 114 16.03 5.13 21.21
CA CYS A 114 15.56 5.55 22.52
C CYS A 114 16.40 6.73 22.98
N ALA A 115 15.79 7.88 23.22
CA ALA A 115 16.48 9.05 23.77
C ALA A 115 16.63 8.96 25.31
N GLY A 116 17.51 9.78 25.88
CA GLY A 116 17.67 9.92 27.33
C GLY A 116 18.82 9.11 27.93
N PRO A 117 18.94 9.13 29.26
CA PRO A 117 19.99 8.40 30.01
C PRO A 117 19.83 6.89 29.82
N GLY A 118 20.90 6.21 29.40
CA GLY A 118 20.85 4.78 29.06
C GLY A 118 20.18 4.49 27.72
N GLY A 119 20.07 5.51 26.87
CA GLY A 119 19.50 5.38 25.51
C GLY A 119 20.28 4.41 24.62
N TRP A 120 19.61 3.93 23.59
CA TRP A 120 20.16 2.97 22.63
C TRP A 120 19.65 3.26 21.21
N ASP A 121 20.40 2.77 20.23
CA ASP A 121 20.10 2.93 18.81
C ASP A 121 20.29 1.59 18.11
N ILE A 122 19.29 1.15 17.35
CA ILE A 122 19.30 -0.18 16.73
C ILE A 122 18.71 -0.14 15.31
N PRO A 123 19.27 -0.90 14.37
CA PRO A 123 18.65 -1.14 13.07
C PRO A 123 17.60 -2.25 13.17
N VAL A 124 16.42 -2.02 12.60
CA VAL A 124 15.37 -3.04 12.48
C VAL A 124 15.05 -3.24 11.00
N THR A 125 15.03 -4.48 10.55
CA THR A 125 14.61 -4.82 9.19
C THR A 125 13.20 -5.40 9.22
N VAL A 126 12.33 -4.91 8.33
CA VAL A 126 11.00 -5.47 8.10
C VAL A 126 10.94 -6.03 6.68
N LYS A 127 10.52 -7.29 6.55
CA LYS A 127 10.21 -7.91 5.26
C LYS A 127 8.70 -8.17 5.20
N PRO A 128 7.95 -7.32 4.50
CA PRO A 128 6.52 -7.53 4.35
C PRO A 128 6.23 -8.67 3.37
N ASP A 129 5.29 -9.55 3.71
CA ASP A 129 4.63 -10.44 2.76
C ASP A 129 3.34 -9.77 2.30
N ILE A 130 3.32 -9.26 1.07
CA ILE A 130 2.21 -8.51 0.51
C ILE A 130 1.44 -9.41 -0.45
N TYR A 131 0.17 -9.60 -0.16
CA TYR A 131 -0.76 -10.36 -0.98
C TYR A 131 -1.80 -9.41 -1.59
N LEU A 132 -2.02 -9.51 -2.88
CA LEU A 132 -3.05 -8.75 -3.57
C LEU A 132 -3.66 -9.56 -4.70
N PRO A 133 -4.91 -9.25 -5.10
CA PRO A 133 -5.50 -9.82 -6.30
C PRO A 133 -4.72 -9.31 -7.51
N ALA A 134 -4.09 -10.23 -8.23
CA ALA A 134 -3.33 -9.96 -9.43
C ALA A 134 -3.87 -10.76 -10.61
N ILE A 135 -3.74 -10.22 -11.81
CA ILE A 135 -4.17 -10.87 -13.02
C ILE A 135 -3.13 -11.93 -13.42
N VAL A 136 -3.61 -13.14 -13.63
CA VAL A 136 -2.82 -14.28 -14.11
C VAL A 136 -3.38 -14.80 -15.42
N ALA A 137 -2.55 -15.46 -16.20
CA ALA A 137 -3.01 -16.21 -17.38
C ALA A 137 -3.84 -17.41 -16.95
N SER A 138 -5.00 -17.64 -17.58
CA SER A 138 -5.86 -18.81 -17.37
C SER A 138 -5.33 -20.07 -18.06
N ALA A 139 -4.50 -19.88 -19.08
CA ALA A 139 -3.80 -20.91 -19.84
C ALA A 139 -2.47 -20.34 -20.34
N THR A 140 -1.64 -21.15 -21.00
CA THR A 140 -0.45 -20.64 -21.66
C THR A 140 -0.83 -19.73 -22.82
N LEU A 141 -0.33 -18.48 -22.80
CA LEU A 141 -0.55 -17.48 -23.83
C LEU A 141 0.71 -17.33 -24.67
N GLU A 142 0.61 -17.60 -25.96
CA GLU A 142 1.72 -17.49 -26.89
C GLU A 142 1.89 -16.04 -27.39
N ARG A 143 3.06 -15.74 -27.96
CA ARG A 143 3.33 -14.43 -28.56
C ARG A 143 2.30 -14.13 -29.67
N GLY A 144 1.76 -12.92 -29.68
CA GLY A 144 0.75 -12.48 -30.63
C GLY A 144 -0.70 -12.78 -30.17
N HIS A 145 -0.89 -13.50 -29.08
CA HIS A 145 -2.22 -13.71 -28.52
C HIS A 145 -2.82 -12.39 -28.03
N VAL A 146 -4.05 -12.11 -28.40
CA VAL A 146 -4.81 -10.94 -27.91
C VAL A 146 -5.49 -11.32 -26.61
N ILE A 147 -5.27 -10.53 -25.58
CA ILE A 147 -5.87 -10.76 -24.26
C ILE A 147 -7.38 -10.56 -24.32
N THR A 148 -8.11 -11.60 -23.95
CA THR A 148 -9.57 -11.60 -23.81
C THR A 148 -9.95 -11.86 -22.34
N PRO A 149 -11.19 -11.59 -21.92
CA PRO A 149 -11.64 -11.93 -20.56
C PRO A 149 -11.41 -13.39 -20.19
N ASP A 150 -11.56 -14.33 -21.13
CA ASP A 150 -11.39 -15.77 -20.87
C ASP A 150 -9.92 -16.19 -20.74
N SER A 151 -9.01 -15.40 -21.28
CA SER A 151 -7.57 -15.69 -21.23
C SER A 151 -6.91 -15.28 -19.90
N ILE A 152 -7.67 -14.66 -19.01
CA ILE A 152 -7.16 -14.13 -17.74
C ILE A 152 -8.02 -14.59 -16.55
N ALA A 153 -7.41 -14.62 -15.36
CA ALA A 153 -8.10 -14.82 -14.10
C ALA A 153 -7.49 -13.92 -13.03
N ILE A 154 -8.27 -13.57 -12.01
CA ILE A 154 -7.78 -12.84 -10.85
C ILE A 154 -7.45 -13.86 -9.76
N LYS A 155 -6.21 -13.83 -9.26
CA LYS A 155 -5.77 -14.67 -8.14
C LYS A 155 -5.02 -13.85 -7.11
N LYS A 156 -5.23 -14.17 -5.83
CA LYS A 156 -4.47 -13.58 -4.73
C LYS A 156 -3.06 -14.16 -4.70
N LEU A 157 -2.07 -13.33 -4.99
CA LEU A 157 -0.67 -13.71 -5.07
C LEU A 157 0.18 -12.93 -4.07
N ASN A 158 1.22 -13.60 -3.55
CA ASN A 158 2.29 -12.91 -2.83
C ASN A 158 3.19 -12.19 -3.85
N VAL A 159 3.18 -10.87 -3.80
CA VAL A 159 3.90 -10.02 -4.75
C VAL A 159 5.22 -9.47 -4.21
N SER A 160 5.56 -9.74 -2.94
CA SER A 160 6.76 -9.22 -2.27
C SER A 160 8.07 -9.62 -2.94
N ASN A 161 8.10 -10.77 -3.61
CA ASN A 161 9.29 -11.27 -4.30
C ASN A 161 9.17 -11.18 -5.83
N MET A 162 8.09 -10.59 -6.33
CA MET A 162 7.88 -10.48 -7.77
C MET A 162 8.54 -9.21 -8.31
N ARG A 163 9.21 -9.33 -9.44
CA ARG A 163 9.80 -8.19 -10.14
C ARG A 163 8.78 -7.64 -11.14
N GLY A 164 8.56 -6.33 -11.10
CA GLY A 164 7.71 -5.63 -12.06
C GLY A 164 6.41 -5.09 -11.45
N GLU A 165 5.64 -4.40 -12.28
CA GLU A 165 4.30 -3.94 -11.94
C GLU A 165 3.29 -5.06 -12.19
N TYR A 166 2.53 -5.41 -11.16
CA TYR A 166 1.43 -6.37 -11.28
C TYR A 166 0.17 -5.62 -11.69
N LEU A 167 -0.61 -6.25 -12.51
CA LEU A 167 -1.86 -5.72 -13.00
C LEU A 167 -3.00 -6.24 -12.13
N THR A 168 -3.88 -5.34 -11.72
CA THR A 168 -5.00 -5.64 -10.85
C THR A 168 -6.35 -5.35 -11.50
N GLN A 169 -6.35 -4.58 -12.59
CA GLN A 169 -7.54 -4.19 -13.33
C GLN A 169 -7.56 -4.89 -14.70
N PRO A 170 -8.51 -5.79 -14.96
CA PRO A 170 -8.63 -6.48 -16.25
C PRO A 170 -8.79 -5.53 -17.44
N ASP A 171 -9.54 -4.45 -17.27
CA ASP A 171 -9.84 -3.48 -18.32
C ASP A 171 -8.61 -2.78 -18.87
N ASP A 172 -7.53 -2.71 -18.06
CA ASP A 172 -6.27 -2.09 -18.49
C ASP A 172 -5.52 -2.93 -19.53
N ILE A 173 -5.86 -4.24 -19.66
CA ILE A 173 -5.09 -5.17 -20.51
C ILE A 173 -5.93 -5.94 -21.53
N ILE A 174 -7.25 -5.93 -21.40
CA ILE A 174 -8.12 -6.54 -22.42
C ILE A 174 -7.87 -5.84 -23.78
N GLY A 175 -7.67 -6.64 -24.83
CA GLY A 175 -7.32 -6.16 -26.16
C GLY A 175 -5.82 -5.92 -26.40
N MET A 176 -4.98 -5.96 -25.34
CA MET A 176 -3.52 -5.93 -25.50
C MET A 176 -3.00 -7.24 -26.10
N THR A 177 -1.84 -7.17 -26.73
CA THR A 177 -1.23 -8.34 -27.39
C THR A 177 -0.05 -8.84 -26.56
N VAL A 178 0.07 -10.16 -26.41
CA VAL A 178 1.19 -10.81 -25.73
C VAL A 178 2.47 -10.65 -26.56
N ARG A 179 3.47 -9.99 -26.01
CA ARG A 179 4.78 -9.76 -26.64
C ARG A 179 5.70 -10.95 -26.52
N ARG A 180 5.60 -11.72 -25.42
CA ARG A 180 6.38 -12.93 -25.13
C ARG A 180 5.54 -13.92 -24.38
N ARG A 181 5.76 -15.20 -24.60
CA ARG A 181 5.03 -16.30 -23.99
C ARG A 181 4.83 -16.09 -22.47
N ILE A 182 3.59 -16.24 -22.01
CA ILE A 182 3.18 -16.24 -20.60
C ILE A 182 2.66 -17.65 -20.28
N ARG A 183 3.18 -18.24 -19.21
CA ARG A 183 2.77 -19.60 -18.80
C ARG A 183 1.41 -19.58 -18.11
N ASP A 184 0.74 -20.71 -18.10
CA ASP A 184 -0.45 -20.93 -17.27
C ASP A 184 -0.20 -20.49 -15.81
N ARG A 185 -1.17 -19.80 -15.21
CA ARG A 185 -1.15 -19.25 -13.84
C ARG A 185 -0.03 -18.26 -13.55
N GLN A 186 0.73 -17.85 -14.52
CA GLN A 186 1.75 -16.82 -14.36
C GLN A 186 1.09 -15.44 -14.26
N ALA A 187 1.55 -14.61 -13.30
CA ALA A 187 1.13 -13.21 -13.22
C ALA A 187 1.51 -12.47 -14.50
N ILE A 188 0.57 -11.70 -15.01
CA ILE A 188 0.75 -10.88 -16.21
C ILE A 188 1.30 -9.51 -15.78
N THR A 189 2.33 -9.04 -16.48
CA THR A 189 2.95 -7.74 -16.27
C THR A 189 2.90 -6.91 -17.55
N LEU A 190 2.88 -5.58 -17.43
CA LEU A 190 2.89 -4.68 -18.59
C LEU A 190 4.05 -4.93 -19.54
N GLN A 191 5.21 -5.34 -19.02
CA GLN A 191 6.39 -5.64 -19.84
C GLN A 191 6.22 -6.83 -20.78
N GLN A 192 5.24 -7.70 -20.50
CA GLN A 192 4.91 -8.86 -21.33
C GLN A 192 3.86 -8.56 -22.40
N LEU A 193 3.26 -7.39 -22.32
CA LEU A 193 2.19 -6.95 -23.19
C LEU A 193 2.63 -5.79 -24.09
N GLU A 194 1.92 -5.61 -25.15
CA GLU A 194 2.03 -4.46 -26.04
C GLU A 194 0.63 -3.96 -26.41
N ALA A 195 0.48 -2.65 -26.60
CA ALA A 195 -0.79 -2.06 -26.98
C ALA A 195 -1.32 -2.68 -28.28
N PRO A 196 -2.64 -2.78 -28.47
CA PRO A 196 -3.20 -3.34 -29.67
C PRO A 196 -2.78 -2.53 -30.91
N LEU A 197 -2.62 -3.24 -32.03
CA LEU A 197 -2.40 -2.60 -33.31
C LEU A 197 -3.74 -2.04 -33.78
N LEU A 198 -3.82 -0.73 -33.96
CA LEU A 198 -5.05 -0.04 -34.33
C LEU A 198 -5.09 0.36 -35.83
N VAL A 199 -3.92 0.38 -36.45
CA VAL A 199 -3.78 0.70 -37.87
C VAL A 199 -2.75 -0.24 -38.49
N GLU A 200 -3.14 -0.92 -39.57
CA GLU A 200 -2.27 -1.77 -40.37
C GLU A 200 -1.60 -0.94 -41.51
N ARG A 201 -0.47 -1.44 -42.01
CA ARG A 201 0.15 -0.84 -43.23
C ARG A 201 -0.73 -1.10 -44.43
N GLY A 202 -0.98 -0.07 -45.26
CA GLY A 202 -1.86 -0.12 -46.43
C GLY A 202 -3.35 0.02 -46.09
N GLN A 203 -3.69 0.11 -44.80
CA GLN A 203 -5.07 0.31 -44.38
C GLN A 203 -5.56 1.71 -44.70
N ARG A 204 -6.81 1.80 -45.23
CA ARG A 204 -7.52 3.07 -45.33
C ARG A 204 -7.88 3.57 -43.93
N VAL A 205 -7.52 4.80 -43.62
CA VAL A 205 -7.73 5.41 -42.30
C VAL A 205 -8.44 6.77 -42.46
N LEU A 206 -9.27 7.08 -41.48
CA LEU A 206 -9.88 8.38 -41.34
C LEU A 206 -8.84 9.36 -40.74
N MET A 207 -8.46 10.37 -41.48
CA MET A 207 -7.57 11.43 -41.04
C MET A 207 -8.40 12.60 -40.52
N ILE A 208 -8.19 12.97 -39.27
CA ILE A 208 -8.86 14.08 -38.63
C ILE A 208 -7.87 15.21 -38.40
N ALA A 209 -8.23 16.39 -38.86
CA ALA A 209 -7.45 17.62 -38.78
C ALA A 209 -8.29 18.66 -38.00
N GLY A 210 -7.92 18.98 -36.76
CA GLY A 210 -8.60 19.98 -35.95
C GLY A 210 -7.71 21.20 -35.68
N GLN A 211 -8.20 22.39 -35.99
CA GLN A 211 -7.53 23.66 -35.70
C GLN A 211 -8.58 24.74 -35.39
N ASN A 212 -8.40 25.44 -34.26
CA ASN A 212 -9.27 26.55 -33.83
C ASN A 212 -10.78 26.24 -33.81
N GLY A 213 -11.14 25.02 -33.42
CA GLY A 213 -12.55 24.60 -33.34
C GLY A 213 -13.15 24.13 -34.67
N VAL A 214 -12.38 24.15 -35.76
CA VAL A 214 -12.79 23.60 -37.06
C VAL A 214 -12.14 22.23 -37.22
N GLU A 215 -12.93 21.22 -37.57
CA GLU A 215 -12.50 19.87 -37.83
C GLU A 215 -12.70 19.51 -39.30
N ALA A 216 -11.63 19.10 -39.96
CA ALA A 216 -11.67 18.57 -41.31
C ALA A 216 -11.39 17.07 -41.30
N ARG A 217 -12.14 16.28 -42.07
CA ARG A 217 -12.01 14.82 -42.16
C ARG A 217 -11.72 14.44 -43.62
N THR A 218 -10.77 13.55 -43.83
CA THR A 218 -10.45 13.02 -45.14
C THR A 218 -9.94 11.58 -45.02
N MET A 219 -9.94 10.84 -46.11
CA MET A 219 -9.39 9.49 -46.15
C MET A 219 -7.92 9.50 -46.57
N GLY A 220 -7.18 8.56 -46.03
CA GLY A 220 -5.79 8.31 -46.35
C GLY A 220 -5.39 6.86 -46.24
N GLU A 221 -4.24 6.51 -46.76
CA GLU A 221 -3.64 5.20 -46.69
C GLU A 221 -2.45 5.22 -45.73
N ALA A 222 -2.47 4.34 -44.69
CA ALA A 222 -1.39 4.22 -43.73
C ALA A 222 -0.16 3.57 -44.36
N MET A 223 0.97 4.25 -44.35
CA MET A 223 2.23 3.73 -44.89
C MET A 223 3.00 2.88 -43.90
N LYS A 224 2.61 2.90 -42.63
CA LYS A 224 3.16 2.11 -41.53
C LYS A 224 2.03 1.63 -40.62
N LYS A 225 2.24 0.45 -39.99
CA LYS A 225 1.39 0.03 -38.87
C LYS A 225 1.57 0.95 -37.67
N GLY A 226 0.52 1.11 -36.85
CA GLY A 226 0.56 1.99 -35.69
C GLY A 226 -0.34 1.53 -34.55
N ARG A 227 0.12 1.80 -33.33
CA ARG A 227 -0.60 1.62 -32.06
C ARG A 227 -1.10 2.98 -31.57
N LYS A 228 -2.02 3.00 -30.65
CA LYS A 228 -2.55 4.24 -30.07
C LYS A 228 -1.41 5.17 -29.59
N GLY A 229 -1.46 6.42 -30.02
CA GLY A 229 -0.45 7.45 -29.71
C GLY A 229 0.82 7.41 -30.55
N GLU A 230 1.03 6.39 -31.40
CA GLU A 230 2.19 6.36 -32.30
C GLU A 230 2.01 7.30 -33.49
N ILE A 231 3.13 7.93 -33.89
CA ILE A 231 3.16 8.76 -35.10
C ILE A 231 3.47 7.87 -36.30
N ILE A 232 2.56 7.86 -37.27
CA ILE A 232 2.71 7.15 -38.54
C ILE A 232 2.67 8.13 -39.75
N LYS A 233 3.19 7.67 -40.88
CA LYS A 233 3.02 8.37 -42.15
C LYS A 233 1.76 7.88 -42.83
N VAL A 234 0.94 8.82 -43.31
CA VAL A 234 -0.31 8.55 -44.02
C VAL A 234 -0.32 9.33 -45.31
N LYS A 235 -0.65 8.67 -46.42
CA LYS A 235 -0.82 9.29 -47.70
C LYS A 235 -2.28 9.72 -47.86
N ASN A 236 -2.54 11.00 -47.98
CA ASN A 236 -3.88 11.52 -48.19
C ASN A 236 -4.37 11.12 -49.60
N GLU A 237 -5.53 10.47 -49.67
CA GLU A 237 -6.08 9.97 -50.95
C GLU A 237 -6.46 11.09 -51.89
N THR A 238 -6.93 12.23 -51.39
CA THR A 238 -7.38 13.36 -52.20
C THR A 238 -6.22 14.17 -52.79
N SER A 239 -5.22 14.47 -51.97
CA SER A 239 -4.09 15.35 -52.38
C SER A 239 -2.83 14.57 -52.76
N GLY A 240 -2.75 13.28 -52.53
CA GLY A 240 -1.55 12.46 -52.73
C GLY A 240 -0.39 12.77 -51.78
N ARG A 241 -0.53 13.76 -50.90
CA ARG A 241 0.54 14.20 -49.98
C ARG A 241 0.72 13.24 -48.81
N ILE A 242 1.97 13.02 -48.39
CA ILE A 242 2.30 12.22 -47.22
C ILE A 242 2.44 13.16 -46.03
N VAL A 243 1.67 12.87 -44.97
CA VAL A 243 1.65 13.64 -43.73
C VAL A 243 1.96 12.75 -42.55
N SER A 244 2.34 13.37 -41.44
CA SER A 244 2.48 12.66 -40.14
C SER A 244 1.17 12.77 -39.38
N ALA A 245 0.72 11.64 -38.80
CA ALA A 245 -0.49 11.61 -38.01
C ALA A 245 -0.29 10.71 -36.79
N ILE A 246 -0.95 11.02 -35.67
CA ILE A 246 -0.99 10.23 -34.45
C ILE A 246 -2.17 9.28 -34.57
N VAL A 247 -1.94 7.99 -34.31
CA VAL A 247 -3.00 6.98 -34.24
C VAL A 247 -3.88 7.27 -33.02
N ALA A 248 -5.16 7.52 -33.25
CA ALA A 248 -6.13 7.85 -32.21
C ALA A 248 -6.99 6.65 -31.80
N ASP A 249 -7.49 5.90 -32.79
CA ASP A 249 -8.36 4.76 -32.63
C ASP A 249 -8.23 3.77 -33.82
N VAL A 250 -9.00 2.70 -33.83
CA VAL A 250 -9.02 1.72 -34.94
C VAL A 250 -9.33 2.42 -36.25
N GLY A 251 -8.36 2.44 -37.17
CA GLY A 251 -8.49 3.10 -38.46
C GLY A 251 -8.66 4.62 -38.41
N VAL A 252 -8.38 5.28 -37.28
CA VAL A 252 -8.50 6.73 -37.10
C VAL A 252 -7.16 7.34 -36.70
N VAL A 253 -6.78 8.45 -37.36
CA VAL A 253 -5.56 9.16 -37.08
C VAL A 253 -5.77 10.68 -37.00
N ASN A 254 -5.14 11.34 -36.07
CA ASN A 254 -5.13 12.80 -35.94
C ASN A 254 -3.90 13.39 -36.61
N MET A 255 -4.08 14.37 -37.46
CA MET A 255 -2.96 15.03 -38.13
C MET A 255 -2.09 15.80 -37.14
N VAL A 256 -0.78 15.66 -37.29
CA VAL A 256 0.20 16.49 -36.56
C VAL A 256 0.47 17.73 -37.38
N TYR A 257 0.09 18.87 -36.84
CA TYR A 257 0.51 20.16 -37.42
C TYR A 257 1.92 20.45 -36.94
N ALA A 258 2.83 20.75 -37.88
CA ALA A 258 4.05 21.42 -37.49
C ALA A 258 3.64 22.81 -36.98
N SER A 259 3.84 23.05 -35.68
CA SER A 259 3.71 24.40 -35.13
C SER A 259 4.66 25.29 -35.94
N GLY A 260 4.09 26.09 -36.81
CA GLY A 260 4.87 27.08 -37.59
C GLY A 260 5.60 27.97 -36.59
N ARG A 261 6.91 28.06 -36.76
CA ARG A 261 7.71 29.11 -36.13
C ARG A 261 7.33 30.44 -36.74
#